data_8bb24770a57fcfdffff8c6b1f2e4c268
#
_entry.id   8bb24770a57fcfdffff8c6b1f2e4c268
#
_cell.length_a   1.000
_cell.length_b   1.000
_cell.length_c   1.000
_cell.angle_alpha   90.00
_cell.angle_beta   90.00
_cell.angle_gamma   90.00
#
_symmetry.space_group_name_H-M   'P 1'
#
loop_
_entity.id
_entity.type
_entity.pdbx_description
1 polymer ?
#
loop_
_entity_poly.entity_id
_entity_poly.type
_entity_poly.pdbx_seq_one_letter_code
_entity_poly.pdbx_strand_id
1 'polypeptide(L)'
;VTEYPEELKWQVHGRRTVYDNRWVKVDLVEVEPPDGSRFEHHVVRLDHVAVALLVNDSEEVLTLWRYRFAVDQWGYELIGGLVEDGEEPAVTAAREAEEETGWRPIGEPEHIGTFQPLPGIIDAPVNAYVWRAAEKVGEPTDAEEAARIEWIPVSRVLELVQRGEVLGSGAIVPLLYYLASRNVATAPGER
;
A
#
# COMPACT_ATOMS: atom_id res chain seq x y z
N VAL A 1 25.93 7.04 -1.51
CA VAL A 1 24.89 7.72 -2.29
C VAL A 1 25.18 7.42 -3.74
N THR A 2 24.26 6.72 -4.41
CA THR A 2 24.40 6.43 -5.84
C THR A 2 24.19 7.74 -6.59
N GLU A 3 25.19 8.22 -7.35
CA GLU A 3 25.01 9.32 -8.28
C GLU A 3 24.05 8.86 -9.39
N TYR A 4 22.94 9.57 -9.55
CA TYR A 4 22.02 9.32 -10.64
C TYR A 4 22.48 10.12 -11.87
N PRO A 5 22.52 9.52 -13.07
CA PRO A 5 22.94 10.20 -14.28
C PRO A 5 21.89 11.23 -14.70
N GLU A 6 22.14 12.50 -14.42
CA GLU A 6 21.24 13.62 -14.74
C GLU A 6 20.91 13.69 -16.24
N GLU A 7 21.84 13.25 -17.10
CA GLU A 7 21.65 13.18 -18.56
C GLU A 7 20.56 12.20 -19.01
N LEU A 8 20.16 11.26 -18.12
CA LEU A 8 19.07 10.31 -18.39
C LEU A 8 17.72 10.78 -17.86
N LYS A 9 17.70 11.91 -17.16
CA LYS A 9 16.48 12.46 -16.59
C LYS A 9 15.63 13.12 -17.66
N TRP A 10 14.36 12.70 -17.74
CA TRP A 10 13.40 13.32 -18.65
C TRP A 10 13.09 14.74 -18.22
N GLN A 11 13.00 15.64 -19.20
CA GLN A 11 12.61 17.02 -18.97
C GLN A 11 11.10 17.15 -19.02
N VAL A 12 10.54 17.97 -18.12
CA VAL A 12 9.11 18.32 -18.09
C VAL A 12 8.99 19.75 -18.58
N HIS A 13 8.29 19.94 -19.72
CA HIS A 13 8.12 21.25 -20.37
C HIS A 13 6.79 21.91 -20.01
N GLY A 14 5.77 21.11 -19.70
CA GLY A 14 4.47 21.63 -19.36
C GLY A 14 3.56 20.59 -18.74
N ARG A 15 2.48 21.08 -18.16
CA ARG A 15 1.41 20.24 -17.57
C ARG A 15 0.07 20.91 -17.78
N ARG A 16 -0.94 20.14 -18.14
CA ARG A 16 -2.34 20.57 -18.10
C ARG A 16 -3.22 19.47 -17.53
N THR A 17 -4.12 19.84 -16.63
CA THR A 17 -5.11 18.92 -16.07
C THR A 17 -6.24 18.72 -17.09
N VAL A 18 -6.58 17.46 -17.35
CA VAL A 18 -7.65 17.07 -18.28
C VAL A 18 -8.87 16.48 -17.56
N TYR A 19 -8.68 16.01 -16.33
CA TYR A 19 -9.76 15.57 -15.45
C TYR A 19 -9.39 15.87 -14.00
N ASP A 20 -10.32 16.38 -13.22
CA ASP A 20 -10.10 16.70 -11.81
C ASP A 20 -11.39 16.51 -11.03
N ASN A 21 -11.34 15.67 -10.00
CA ASN A 21 -12.37 15.56 -8.99
C ASN A 21 -11.73 15.20 -7.63
N ARG A 22 -12.54 15.05 -6.60
CA ARG A 22 -12.05 14.77 -5.23
C ARG A 22 -11.27 13.46 -5.07
N TRP A 23 -11.38 12.52 -6.02
CA TRP A 23 -10.80 11.19 -5.93
C TRP A 23 -9.60 10.96 -6.85
N VAL A 24 -9.62 11.61 -8.00
CA VAL A 24 -8.62 11.39 -9.04
C VAL A 24 -8.38 12.64 -9.84
N LYS A 25 -7.12 12.91 -10.14
CA LYS A 25 -6.67 13.94 -11.05
C LYS A 25 -5.88 13.30 -12.20
N VAL A 26 -6.18 13.70 -13.42
CA VAL A 26 -5.45 13.25 -14.61
C VAL A 26 -4.81 14.45 -15.29
N ASP A 27 -3.50 14.42 -15.37
CA ASP A 27 -2.70 15.41 -16.06
C ASP A 27 -2.16 14.86 -17.39
N LEU A 28 -2.10 15.70 -18.42
CA LEU A 28 -1.21 15.53 -19.56
C LEU A 28 0.06 16.34 -19.30
N VAL A 29 1.19 15.65 -19.32
CA VAL A 29 2.51 16.21 -19.02
C VAL A 29 3.36 16.15 -20.28
N GLU A 30 3.78 17.30 -20.80
CA GLU A 30 4.70 17.35 -21.93
C GLU A 30 6.10 16.99 -21.47
N VAL A 31 6.63 15.90 -21.99
CA VAL A 31 7.92 15.33 -21.59
C VAL A 31 8.86 15.20 -22.78
N GLU A 32 10.17 15.25 -22.47
CA GLU A 32 11.26 15.04 -23.41
C GLU A 32 12.27 14.07 -22.81
N PRO A 33 12.31 12.80 -23.29
CA PRO A 33 13.38 11.86 -22.98
C PRO A 33 14.75 12.32 -23.51
N PRO A 34 15.85 11.64 -23.15
CA PRO A 34 17.21 11.96 -23.62
C PRO A 34 17.41 11.89 -25.15
N ASP A 35 16.55 11.21 -25.87
CA ASP A 35 16.60 11.15 -27.35
C ASP A 35 16.05 12.41 -28.05
N GLY A 36 15.53 13.38 -27.26
CA GLY A 36 14.99 14.64 -27.75
C GLY A 36 13.59 14.56 -28.35
N SER A 37 12.94 13.41 -28.32
CA SER A 37 11.52 13.30 -28.72
C SER A 37 10.61 13.99 -27.72
N ARG A 38 9.53 14.63 -28.20
CA ARG A 38 8.54 15.28 -27.33
C ARG A 38 7.16 14.66 -27.51
N PHE A 39 6.50 14.38 -26.39
CA PHE A 39 5.13 13.90 -26.40
C PHE A 39 4.41 14.22 -25.08
N GLU A 40 3.07 14.14 -25.09
CA GLU A 40 2.26 14.25 -23.90
C GLU A 40 2.09 12.86 -23.26
N HIS A 41 2.44 12.76 -21.97
CA HIS A 41 2.26 11.56 -21.16
C HIS A 41 1.12 11.76 -20.17
N HIS A 42 0.27 10.74 -20.01
CA HIS A 42 -0.79 10.75 -19.01
C HIS A 42 -0.24 10.42 -17.64
N VAL A 43 -0.56 11.24 -16.64
CA VAL A 43 -0.23 10.97 -15.24
C VAL A 43 -1.52 11.00 -14.42
N VAL A 44 -1.82 9.90 -13.77
CA VAL A 44 -2.93 9.80 -12.81
C VAL A 44 -2.40 10.12 -11.42
N ARG A 45 -3.00 11.10 -10.75
CA ARG A 45 -2.65 11.47 -9.37
C ARG A 45 -3.77 11.05 -8.44
N LEU A 46 -3.40 10.33 -7.41
CA LEU A 46 -4.27 9.95 -6.31
C LEU A 46 -3.66 10.46 -5.00
N ASP A 47 -4.50 10.60 -4.00
CA ASP A 47 -4.03 10.94 -2.66
C ASP A 47 -3.17 9.81 -2.08
N HIS A 48 -2.37 10.16 -1.08
CA HIS A 48 -1.52 9.20 -0.39
C HIS A 48 -2.36 8.15 0.31
N VAL A 49 -1.90 6.91 0.30
CA VAL A 49 -2.52 5.79 1.01
C VAL A 49 -1.63 5.36 2.16
N ALA A 50 -2.24 5.03 3.29
CA ALA A 50 -1.57 4.38 4.41
C ALA A 50 -2.15 2.98 4.63
N VAL A 51 -1.28 1.99 4.86
CA VAL A 51 -1.65 0.59 5.00
C VAL A 51 -1.12 0.03 6.32
N ALA A 52 -1.99 -0.66 7.06
CA ALA A 52 -1.66 -1.37 8.29
C ALA A 52 -1.51 -2.87 8.06
N LEU A 53 -0.36 -3.42 8.41
CA LEU A 53 -0.11 -4.84 8.57
C LEU A 53 -0.17 -5.17 10.06
N LEU A 54 -1.26 -5.76 10.54
CA LEU A 54 -1.38 -6.21 11.92
C LEU A 54 -1.00 -7.69 12.02
N VAL A 55 -0.07 -8.01 12.92
CA VAL A 55 0.38 -9.38 13.18
C VAL A 55 0.14 -9.73 14.64
N ASN A 56 -0.43 -10.89 14.92
CA ASN A 56 -0.65 -11.36 16.27
C ASN A 56 0.45 -12.33 16.74
N ASP A 57 0.40 -12.70 18.03
CA ASP A 57 1.36 -13.63 18.66
C ASP A 57 1.33 -15.05 18.05
N SER A 58 0.25 -15.43 17.37
CA SER A 58 0.11 -16.70 16.65
C SER A 58 0.70 -16.67 15.25
N GLU A 59 1.40 -15.59 14.88
CA GLU A 59 1.93 -15.38 13.52
C GLU A 59 0.83 -15.42 12.44
N GLU A 60 -0.25 -14.70 12.71
CA GLU A 60 -1.33 -14.50 11.76
C GLU A 60 -1.44 -13.02 11.43
N VAL A 61 -1.86 -12.72 10.20
CA VAL A 61 -2.08 -11.36 9.67
C VAL A 61 -3.56 -11.09 9.59
N LEU A 62 -4.00 -9.94 10.08
CA LEU A 62 -5.37 -9.49 9.90
C LEU A 62 -5.58 -9.01 8.47
N THR A 63 -6.61 -9.55 7.83
CA THR A 63 -6.91 -9.29 6.42
C THR A 63 -8.40 -9.06 6.22
N LEU A 64 -8.70 -8.38 5.11
CA LEU A 64 -10.04 -8.13 4.62
C LEU A 64 -10.25 -8.95 3.36
N TRP A 65 -11.28 -9.80 3.33
CA TRP A 65 -11.74 -10.43 2.09
C TRP A 65 -12.83 -9.56 1.48
N ARG A 66 -12.51 -8.91 0.36
CA ARG A 66 -13.44 -7.96 -0.29
C ARG A 66 -13.50 -8.12 -1.80
N TYR A 67 -14.58 -7.64 -2.37
CA TYR A 67 -14.77 -7.56 -3.82
C TYR A 67 -14.34 -6.20 -4.35
N ARG A 68 -13.53 -6.19 -5.38
CA ARG A 68 -13.11 -4.97 -6.09
C ARG A 68 -13.74 -4.93 -7.48
N PHE A 69 -14.82 -4.17 -7.62
CA PHE A 69 -15.57 -4.05 -8.87
C PHE A 69 -14.72 -3.55 -10.05
N ALA A 70 -13.70 -2.74 -9.79
CA ALA A 70 -12.83 -2.18 -10.83
C ALA A 70 -12.03 -3.25 -11.58
N VAL A 71 -11.77 -4.39 -10.95
CA VAL A 71 -11.07 -5.52 -11.54
C VAL A 71 -11.92 -6.80 -11.60
N ASP A 72 -13.19 -6.72 -11.14
CA ASP A 72 -14.15 -7.83 -11.05
C ASP A 72 -13.59 -9.05 -10.32
N GLN A 73 -12.97 -8.81 -9.13
CA GLN A 73 -12.29 -9.87 -8.38
C GLN A 73 -12.56 -9.81 -6.88
N TRP A 74 -12.63 -10.98 -6.26
CA TRP A 74 -12.54 -11.17 -4.82
C TRP A 74 -11.10 -11.45 -4.42
N GLY A 75 -10.68 -10.94 -3.27
CA GLY A 75 -9.36 -11.27 -2.75
C GLY A 75 -9.08 -10.67 -1.39
N TYR A 76 -7.93 -11.07 -0.86
CA TYR A 76 -7.39 -10.57 0.39
C TYR A 76 -6.69 -9.24 0.18
N GLU A 77 -6.98 -8.30 1.04
CA GLU A 77 -6.29 -7.03 1.15
C GLU A 77 -5.85 -6.78 2.59
N LEU A 78 -4.87 -5.91 2.76
CA LEU A 78 -4.58 -5.31 4.05
C LEU A 78 -5.49 -4.12 4.28
N ILE A 79 -5.57 -3.71 5.53
CA ILE A 79 -6.36 -2.59 5.99
C ILE A 79 -5.67 -1.30 5.56
N GLY A 80 -6.42 -0.30 5.10
CA GLY A 80 -5.84 0.99 4.77
C GLY A 80 -6.78 1.93 4.05
N GLY A 81 -6.43 3.20 4.11
CA GLY A 81 -7.22 4.28 3.55
C GLY A 81 -6.40 5.47 3.08
N LEU A 82 -7.12 6.49 2.63
CA LEU A 82 -6.53 7.74 2.19
C LEU A 82 -6.04 8.55 3.39
N VAL A 83 -4.85 9.10 3.27
CA VAL A 83 -4.29 10.02 4.25
C VAL A 83 -5.00 11.35 4.14
N GLU A 84 -5.65 11.80 5.22
CA GLU A 84 -6.32 13.09 5.26
C GLU A 84 -5.32 14.25 5.32
N ASP A 85 -5.76 15.43 4.90
CA ASP A 85 -4.93 16.64 4.90
C ASP A 85 -4.40 16.95 6.31
N GLY A 86 -3.08 16.89 6.45
CA GLY A 86 -2.39 17.16 7.72
C GLY A 86 -2.34 15.97 8.68
N GLU A 87 -2.86 14.82 8.30
CA GLU A 87 -2.74 13.58 9.09
C GLU A 87 -1.39 12.90 8.77
N GLU A 88 -0.77 12.33 9.79
CA GLU A 88 0.43 11.51 9.61
C GLU A 88 0.01 10.11 9.10
N PRO A 89 0.68 9.54 8.07
CA PRO A 89 0.25 8.27 7.48
C PRO A 89 0.14 7.10 8.48
N ALA A 90 0.97 7.07 9.52
CA ALA A 90 0.87 6.04 10.56
C ALA A 90 -0.41 6.17 11.39
N VAL A 91 -0.89 7.41 11.61
CA VAL A 91 -2.15 7.68 12.32
C VAL A 91 -3.33 7.25 11.46
N THR A 92 -3.31 7.57 10.16
CA THR A 92 -4.31 7.07 9.20
C THR A 92 -4.39 5.55 9.23
N ALA A 93 -3.26 4.85 9.08
CA ALA A 93 -3.23 3.39 9.06
C ALA A 93 -3.81 2.77 10.35
N ALA A 94 -3.53 3.37 11.51
CA ALA A 94 -4.07 2.92 12.79
C ALA A 94 -5.57 3.19 12.92
N ARG A 95 -6.05 4.35 12.47
CA ARG A 95 -7.47 4.73 12.47
C ARG A 95 -8.29 3.79 11.57
N GLU A 96 -7.84 3.59 10.33
CA GLU A 96 -8.49 2.67 9.39
C GLU A 96 -8.54 1.22 9.92
N ALA A 97 -7.48 0.78 10.61
CA ALA A 97 -7.49 -0.54 11.23
C ALA A 97 -8.63 -0.70 12.25
N GLU A 98 -8.86 0.31 13.08
CA GLU A 98 -9.96 0.30 14.03
C GLU A 98 -11.32 0.42 13.34
N GLU A 99 -11.48 1.32 12.38
CA GLU A 99 -12.73 1.58 11.67
C GLU A 99 -13.17 0.40 10.81
N GLU A 100 -12.28 -0.16 9.98
CA GLU A 100 -12.59 -1.26 9.08
C GLU A 100 -12.70 -2.63 9.78
N THR A 101 -12.04 -2.80 10.94
CA THR A 101 -11.95 -4.12 11.57
C THR A 101 -12.37 -4.20 13.03
N GLY A 102 -12.43 -3.06 13.72
CA GLY A 102 -12.59 -3.02 15.18
C GLY A 102 -11.35 -3.49 15.96
N TRP A 103 -10.20 -3.61 15.29
CA TRP A 103 -8.91 -3.91 15.92
C TRP A 103 -8.03 -2.67 15.96
N ARG A 104 -7.65 -2.27 17.17
CA ARG A 104 -6.75 -1.14 17.41
C ARG A 104 -5.30 -1.64 17.52
N PRO A 105 -4.37 -1.11 16.69
CA PRO A 105 -2.95 -1.39 16.85
C PRO A 105 -2.42 -0.93 18.20
N ILE A 106 -1.47 -1.66 18.77
CA ILE A 106 -0.82 -1.34 20.05
C ILE A 106 0.67 -1.11 19.83
N GLY A 107 1.20 -0.03 20.45
CA GLY A 107 2.62 0.33 20.41
C GLY A 107 2.98 1.12 19.15
N GLU A 108 4.29 1.34 18.99
CA GLU A 108 4.82 2.12 17.87
C GLU A 108 4.85 1.27 16.59
N PRO A 109 4.46 1.83 15.45
CA PRO A 109 4.56 1.14 14.17
C PRO A 109 6.01 1.05 13.68
N GLU A 110 6.36 -0.07 13.05
CA GLU A 110 7.53 -0.15 12.21
C GLU A 110 7.15 0.29 10.79
N HIS A 111 7.79 1.36 10.28
CA HIS A 111 7.58 1.78 8.91
C HIS A 111 8.30 0.82 7.95
N ILE A 112 7.53 0.07 7.18
CA ILE A 112 8.03 -0.88 6.18
C ILE A 112 8.69 -0.13 5.01
N GLY A 113 8.04 0.93 4.56
CA GLY A 113 8.51 1.75 3.45
C GLY A 113 7.39 2.49 2.74
N THR A 114 7.78 3.38 1.85
CA THR A 114 6.88 4.08 0.93
C THR A 114 7.19 3.62 -0.49
N PHE A 115 6.17 3.25 -1.24
CA PHE A 115 6.34 2.79 -2.62
C PHE A 115 5.24 3.34 -3.53
N GLN A 116 5.52 3.32 -4.84
CA GLN A 116 4.56 3.69 -5.88
C GLN A 116 3.98 2.42 -6.50
N PRO A 117 2.65 2.29 -6.62
CA PRO A 117 2.03 1.07 -7.17
C PRO A 117 2.31 0.86 -8.66
N LEU A 118 2.38 1.94 -9.43
CA LEU A 118 2.63 1.90 -10.87
C LEU A 118 3.33 3.21 -11.33
N PRO A 119 4.63 3.40 -11.00
CA PRO A 119 5.31 4.70 -11.11
C PRO A 119 5.46 5.23 -12.54
N GLY A 120 5.23 4.40 -13.56
CA GLY A 120 5.25 4.83 -14.96
C GLY A 120 4.04 5.65 -15.39
N ILE A 121 2.95 5.66 -14.63
CA ILE A 121 1.71 6.35 -15.00
C ILE A 121 0.92 6.89 -13.80
N ILE A 122 1.10 6.31 -12.60
CA ILE A 122 0.36 6.69 -11.40
C ILE A 122 1.32 7.31 -10.38
N ASP A 123 0.95 8.47 -9.87
CA ASP A 123 1.56 9.12 -8.72
C ASP A 123 0.58 8.96 -7.54
N ALA A 124 0.82 7.94 -6.72
CA ALA A 124 -0.04 7.54 -5.60
C ALA A 124 0.82 6.84 -4.53
N PRO A 125 1.55 7.59 -3.71
CA PRO A 125 2.41 6.98 -2.68
C PRO A 125 1.62 6.12 -1.71
N VAL A 126 2.11 4.91 -1.46
CA VAL A 126 1.58 3.99 -0.45
C VAL A 126 2.58 3.87 0.69
N ASN A 127 2.16 4.25 1.89
CA ASN A 127 2.95 4.16 3.11
C ASN A 127 2.51 2.92 3.90
N ALA A 128 3.42 1.99 4.14
CA ALA A 128 3.10 0.73 4.80
C ALA A 128 3.75 0.63 6.19
N TYR A 129 2.96 0.18 7.16
CA TYR A 129 3.36 0.05 8.56
C TYR A 129 3.01 -1.33 9.09
N VAL A 130 3.84 -1.87 9.99
CA VAL A 130 3.54 -3.10 10.71
C VAL A 130 3.42 -2.85 12.21
N TRP A 131 2.39 -3.43 12.82
CA TRP A 131 2.22 -3.57 14.27
C TRP A 131 2.23 -5.05 14.63
N ARG A 132 2.90 -5.37 15.73
CA ARG A 132 3.04 -6.75 16.24
C ARG A 132 2.10 -7.05 17.41
N ALA A 133 1.19 -6.13 17.68
CA ALA A 133 0.14 -6.30 18.66
C ALA A 133 -1.08 -5.44 18.27
N ALA A 134 -2.26 -5.99 18.52
CA ALA A 134 -3.53 -5.27 18.38
C ALA A 134 -4.54 -5.82 19.37
N GLU A 135 -5.50 -5.00 19.78
CA GLU A 135 -6.61 -5.40 20.63
C GLU A 135 -7.95 -5.21 19.94
N LYS A 136 -8.89 -6.10 20.18
CA LYS A 136 -10.26 -5.95 19.71
C LYS A 136 -10.98 -4.94 20.60
N VAL A 137 -11.34 -3.80 20.05
CA VAL A 137 -11.99 -2.70 20.79
C VAL A 137 -13.47 -2.54 20.47
N GLY A 138 -13.94 -3.12 19.37
CA GLY A 138 -15.34 -3.01 18.97
C GLY A 138 -15.65 -3.83 17.71
N GLU A 139 -16.82 -3.58 17.16
CA GLU A 139 -17.19 -4.03 15.82
C GLU A 139 -16.74 -2.96 14.80
N PRO A 140 -16.48 -3.35 13.54
CA PRO A 140 -16.14 -2.38 12.50
C PRO A 140 -17.27 -1.36 12.33
N THR A 141 -16.89 -0.10 12.12
CA THR A 141 -17.85 0.96 11.79
C THR A 141 -18.20 0.97 10.30
N ASP A 142 -17.28 0.47 9.45
CA ASP A 142 -17.43 0.34 8.00
C ASP A 142 -17.63 -1.12 7.58
N ALA A 143 -18.67 -1.74 8.16
CA ALA A 143 -18.95 -3.16 7.98
C ALA A 143 -19.27 -3.59 6.52
N GLU A 144 -19.60 -2.64 5.64
CA GLU A 144 -19.91 -2.92 4.23
C GLU A 144 -18.67 -3.04 3.35
N GLU A 145 -17.50 -2.63 3.83
CA GLU A 145 -16.27 -2.62 3.04
C GLU A 145 -15.63 -4.01 2.88
N ALA A 146 -15.90 -4.94 3.78
CA ALA A 146 -15.37 -6.29 3.70
C ALA A 146 -16.44 -7.35 3.91
N ALA A 147 -16.44 -8.40 3.07
CA ALA A 147 -17.32 -9.55 3.29
C ALA A 147 -16.86 -10.40 4.49
N ARG A 148 -15.56 -10.41 4.78
CA ARG A 148 -14.96 -11.11 5.91
C ARG A 148 -13.73 -10.37 6.42
N ILE A 149 -13.58 -10.35 7.74
CA ILE A 149 -12.39 -9.90 8.45
C ILE A 149 -11.81 -11.14 9.12
N GLU A 150 -10.60 -11.53 8.75
CA GLU A 150 -10.03 -12.77 9.26
C GLU A 150 -8.52 -12.70 9.46
N TRP A 151 -8.05 -13.42 10.49
CA TRP A 151 -6.65 -13.66 10.72
C TRP A 151 -6.19 -14.84 9.87
N ILE A 152 -5.24 -14.62 8.97
CA ILE A 152 -4.66 -15.68 8.15
C ILE A 152 -3.22 -16.00 8.61
N PRO A 153 -2.85 -17.28 8.72
CA PRO A 153 -1.48 -17.65 9.06
C PRO A 153 -0.48 -17.07 8.04
N VAL A 154 0.57 -16.43 8.53
CA VAL A 154 1.65 -15.87 7.70
C VAL A 154 2.24 -16.92 6.76
N SER A 155 2.27 -18.19 7.17
CA SER A 155 2.73 -19.31 6.34
C SER A 155 1.92 -19.54 5.07
N ARG A 156 0.66 -19.08 5.01
CA ARG A 156 -0.21 -19.19 3.84
C ARG A 156 -0.04 -18.05 2.85
N VAL A 157 0.59 -16.95 3.24
CA VAL A 157 0.67 -15.71 2.43
C VAL A 157 1.26 -15.99 1.04
N LEU A 158 2.37 -16.73 0.96
CA LEU A 158 3.02 -16.99 -0.32
C LEU A 158 2.13 -17.82 -1.26
N GLU A 159 1.43 -18.82 -0.74
CA GLU A 159 0.46 -19.61 -1.51
C GLU A 159 -0.68 -18.71 -2.05
N LEU A 160 -1.25 -17.86 -1.20
CA LEU A 160 -2.33 -16.96 -1.59
C LEU A 160 -1.89 -15.96 -2.67
N VAL A 161 -0.68 -15.41 -2.55
CA VAL A 161 -0.08 -14.55 -3.59
C VAL A 161 0.10 -15.31 -4.90
N GLN A 162 0.63 -16.53 -4.87
CA GLN A 162 0.83 -17.37 -6.07
C GLN A 162 -0.48 -17.72 -6.75
N ARG A 163 -1.57 -17.86 -6.01
CA ARG A 163 -2.91 -18.14 -6.53
C ARG A 163 -3.63 -16.90 -7.05
N GLY A 164 -3.04 -15.69 -6.87
CA GLY A 164 -3.68 -14.44 -7.23
C GLY A 164 -4.85 -14.04 -6.32
N GLU A 165 -4.89 -14.59 -5.11
CA GLU A 165 -5.94 -14.31 -4.13
C GLU A 165 -5.62 -13.10 -3.24
N VAL A 166 -4.40 -12.54 -3.30
CA VAL A 166 -4.03 -11.28 -2.65
C VAL A 166 -4.07 -10.17 -3.70
N LEU A 167 -4.92 -9.18 -3.48
CA LEU A 167 -5.12 -8.09 -4.43
C LEU A 167 -4.22 -6.89 -4.11
N GLY A 168 -3.65 -6.34 -5.19
CA GLY A 168 -2.95 -5.06 -5.15
C GLY A 168 -1.60 -5.05 -4.45
N SER A 169 -0.78 -4.09 -4.83
CA SER A 169 0.55 -3.87 -4.26
C SER A 169 0.50 -3.44 -2.79
N GLY A 170 -0.57 -2.75 -2.36
CA GLY A 170 -0.79 -2.35 -0.97
C GLY A 170 -0.85 -3.52 0.01
N ALA A 171 -1.23 -4.72 -0.46
CA ALA A 171 -1.18 -5.94 0.35
C ALA A 171 0.07 -6.77 0.06
N ILE A 172 0.38 -7.01 -1.22
CA ILE A 172 1.49 -7.89 -1.62
C ILE A 172 2.84 -7.39 -1.08
N VAL A 173 3.14 -6.11 -1.23
CA VAL A 173 4.46 -5.56 -0.83
C VAL A 173 4.69 -5.68 0.68
N PRO A 174 3.80 -5.22 1.58
CA PRO A 174 4.00 -5.36 3.01
C PRO A 174 4.05 -6.82 3.48
N LEU A 175 3.21 -7.69 2.92
CA LEU A 175 3.19 -9.11 3.26
C LEU A 175 4.50 -9.82 2.88
N LEU A 176 5.01 -9.58 1.68
CA LEU A 176 6.28 -10.16 1.22
C LEU A 176 7.48 -9.56 1.97
N TYR A 177 7.46 -8.25 2.29
CA TYR A 177 8.46 -7.63 3.14
C TYR A 177 8.51 -8.31 4.50
N TYR A 178 7.35 -8.50 5.15
CA TYR A 178 7.26 -9.16 6.44
C TYR A 178 7.84 -10.58 6.40
N LEU A 179 7.48 -11.36 5.38
CA LEU A 179 8.04 -12.71 5.17
C LEU A 179 9.57 -12.69 5.00
N ALA A 180 10.10 -11.73 4.25
CA ALA A 180 11.53 -11.61 4.02
C ALA A 180 12.29 -11.19 5.29
N SER A 181 11.77 -10.23 6.06
CA SER A 181 12.40 -9.72 7.28
C SER A 181 12.53 -10.80 8.36
N ARG A 182 11.57 -11.71 8.47
CA ARG A 182 11.63 -12.87 9.38
C ARG A 182 12.80 -13.80 9.07
N ASN A 183 13.00 -14.07 7.77
CA ASN A 183 14.08 -14.97 7.34
C ASN A 183 15.47 -14.39 7.62
N VAL A 184 15.62 -13.06 7.58
CA VAL A 184 16.88 -12.39 7.92
C VAL A 184 17.17 -12.47 9.42
N ALA A 185 16.14 -12.34 10.27
CA ALA A 185 16.30 -12.43 11.71
C ALA A 185 16.64 -13.86 12.21
N THR A 186 16.34 -14.89 11.42
CA THR A 186 16.59 -16.31 11.74
C THR A 186 17.86 -16.86 11.11
N ALA A 187 18.54 -16.14 10.23
CA ALA A 187 19.83 -16.55 9.67
C ALA A 187 20.91 -16.50 10.77
N PRO A 188 21.62 -17.61 11.07
CA PRO A 188 22.73 -17.58 12.00
C PRO A 188 23.79 -16.61 11.46
N GLY A 189 24.14 -15.60 12.26
CA GLY A 189 25.13 -14.60 11.87
C GLY A 189 26.42 -15.26 11.40
N GLU A 190 26.77 -15.06 10.15
CA GLU A 190 28.13 -15.28 9.68
C GLU A 190 29.05 -14.32 10.44
N ARG A 191 29.85 -14.92 11.33
CA ARG A 191 30.95 -14.22 12.03
C ARG A 191 32.21 -14.30 11.19
#